data_e6f30b15d0781159a364147b5acbce95
#
_entry.id   e6f30b15d0781159a364147b5acbce95
#
_cell.length_a   1.000
_cell.length_b   1.000
_cell.length_c   1.000
_cell.angle_alpha   90.00
_cell.angle_beta   90.00
_cell.angle_gamma   90.00
#
_symmetry.space_group_name_H-M   'P 1'
#
loop_
_entity.id
_entity.type
_entity.pdbx_description
1 polymer ?
#
loop_
_entity_poly.entity_id
_entity_poly.type
_entity_poly.pdbx_seq_one_letter_code
_entity_poly.pdbx_strand_id
1 'polypeptide(L)'
;TIILAALAGMIAGAMSMAAGEYVSVSSQEDTEKADLLREKRELEQIPEIELKELAKIYERRGVSKETALQVATELTEHDALAAHAHDELGINEITQAKPLQAAIASFGSFALGALLPFAVSISAPIKEMVYFQYGFSIVFFIVLGAISAKTGGSKIGIAVLRICFWGTVAMGVTALIGHRFGVNVS
;
A
#
# COMPACT_ATOMS: atom_id res chain seq x y z
N THR A 1 31.04 9.82 -10.03
CA THR A 1 30.78 8.88 -8.89
C THR A 1 29.44 9.15 -8.20
N ILE A 2 29.08 10.41 -7.86
CA ILE A 2 27.80 10.76 -7.20
C ILE A 2 26.59 10.37 -8.09
N ILE A 3 26.61 10.70 -9.36
CA ILE A 3 25.55 10.38 -10.32
C ILE A 3 25.34 8.85 -10.41
N LEU A 4 26.43 8.09 -10.49
CA LEU A 4 26.34 6.63 -10.52
C LEU A 4 25.75 6.06 -9.23
N ALA A 5 26.14 6.59 -8.08
CA ALA A 5 25.58 6.21 -6.79
C ALA A 5 24.09 6.56 -6.68
N ALA A 6 23.67 7.74 -7.16
CA ALA A 6 22.28 8.15 -7.18
C ALA A 6 21.44 7.27 -8.10
N LEU A 7 21.94 6.94 -9.31
CA LEU A 7 21.28 6.01 -10.23
C LEU A 7 21.16 4.60 -9.64
N ALA A 8 22.25 4.08 -9.08
CA ALA A 8 22.26 2.77 -8.43
C ALA A 8 21.28 2.73 -7.25
N GLY A 9 21.26 3.78 -6.43
CA GLY A 9 20.30 3.92 -5.31
C GLY A 9 18.85 3.98 -5.78
N MET A 10 18.56 4.70 -6.86
CA MET A 10 17.24 4.74 -7.46
C MET A 10 16.77 3.35 -7.94
N ILE A 11 17.62 2.64 -8.68
CA ILE A 11 17.27 1.31 -9.18
C ILE A 11 17.14 0.31 -8.04
N ALA A 12 18.11 0.28 -7.12
CA ALA A 12 18.10 -0.63 -5.98
C ALA A 12 16.89 -0.38 -5.06
N GLY A 13 16.56 0.88 -4.80
CA GLY A 13 15.39 1.24 -3.99
C GLY A 13 14.07 0.85 -4.67
N ALA A 14 13.91 1.14 -5.96
CA ALA A 14 12.72 0.76 -6.71
C ALA A 14 12.53 -0.77 -6.76
N MET A 15 13.60 -1.52 -7.01
CA MET A 15 13.57 -2.99 -7.02
C MET A 15 13.29 -3.57 -5.64
N SER A 16 13.90 -3.01 -4.58
CA SER A 16 13.68 -3.45 -3.20
C SER A 16 12.23 -3.23 -2.76
N MET A 17 11.65 -2.07 -3.05
CA MET A 17 10.23 -1.79 -2.76
C MET A 17 9.31 -2.70 -3.55
N ALA A 18 9.56 -2.88 -4.85
CA ALA A 18 8.74 -3.76 -5.69
C ALA A 18 8.79 -5.22 -5.21
N ALA A 19 9.97 -5.72 -4.86
CA ALA A 19 10.13 -7.09 -4.34
C ALA A 19 9.45 -7.26 -2.98
N GLY A 20 9.61 -6.30 -2.08
CA GLY A 20 8.96 -6.30 -0.76
C GLY A 20 7.43 -6.30 -0.88
N GLU A 21 6.89 -5.44 -1.74
CA GLU A 21 5.46 -5.38 -2.00
C GLU A 21 4.93 -6.66 -2.65
N TYR A 22 5.64 -7.19 -3.64
CA TYR A 22 5.29 -8.47 -4.27
C TYR A 22 5.18 -9.60 -3.24
N VAL A 23 6.19 -9.76 -2.39
CA VAL A 23 6.21 -10.83 -1.36
C VAL A 23 5.08 -10.62 -0.34
N SER A 24 4.87 -9.39 0.11
CA SER A 24 3.82 -9.06 1.08
C SER A 24 2.43 -9.37 0.53
N VAL A 25 2.13 -8.90 -0.68
CA VAL A 25 0.81 -9.11 -1.30
C VAL A 25 0.63 -10.54 -1.80
N SER A 26 1.72 -11.25 -2.20
CA SER A 26 1.65 -12.69 -2.49
C SER A 26 1.30 -13.51 -1.24
N SER A 27 1.86 -13.14 -0.08
CA SER A 27 1.51 -13.80 1.19
C SER A 27 0.04 -13.58 1.56
N GLN A 28 -0.50 -12.40 1.27
CA GLN A 28 -1.93 -12.12 1.43
C GLN A 28 -2.76 -12.97 0.47
N GLU A 29 -2.40 -13.03 -0.81
CA GLU A 29 -3.06 -13.88 -1.82
C GLU A 29 -3.09 -15.36 -1.42
N ASP A 30 -1.98 -15.87 -0.88
CA ASP A 30 -1.89 -17.24 -0.41
C ASP A 30 -2.82 -17.50 0.79
N THR A 31 -2.94 -16.52 1.70
CA THR A 31 -3.88 -16.59 2.83
C THR A 31 -5.32 -16.57 2.34
N GLU A 32 -5.68 -15.66 1.44
CA GLU A 32 -7.01 -15.58 0.82
C GLU A 32 -7.40 -16.89 0.14
N LYS A 33 -6.48 -17.50 -0.62
CA LYS A 33 -6.70 -18.81 -1.26
C LYS A 33 -6.90 -19.93 -0.25
N ALA A 34 -6.13 -19.93 0.83
CA ALA A 34 -6.26 -20.94 1.89
C ALA A 34 -7.60 -20.83 2.63
N ASP A 35 -8.03 -19.59 2.90
CA ASP A 35 -9.31 -19.31 3.53
C ASP A 35 -10.48 -19.73 2.63
N LEU A 36 -10.45 -19.39 1.34
CA LEU A 36 -11.46 -19.84 0.38
C LEU A 36 -11.53 -21.36 0.23
N LEU A 37 -10.38 -22.06 0.28
CA LEU A 37 -10.34 -23.52 0.24
C LEU A 37 -10.89 -24.16 1.53
N ARG A 38 -10.72 -23.50 2.67
CA ARG A 38 -11.31 -23.92 3.93
C ARG A 38 -12.82 -23.75 3.87
N GLU A 39 -13.27 -22.56 3.51
CA GLU A 39 -14.68 -22.20 3.39
C GLU A 39 -15.44 -23.14 2.46
N LYS A 40 -14.88 -23.43 1.30
CA LYS A 40 -15.47 -24.39 0.37
C LYS A 40 -15.68 -25.77 1.00
N ARG A 41 -14.72 -26.25 1.80
CA ARG A 41 -14.84 -27.55 2.49
C ARG A 41 -15.90 -27.52 3.59
N GLU A 42 -16.01 -26.43 4.33
CA GLU A 42 -17.00 -26.23 5.39
C GLU A 42 -18.41 -26.20 4.78
N LEU A 43 -18.62 -25.46 3.70
CA LEU A 43 -19.87 -25.46 2.93
C LEU A 43 -20.28 -26.85 2.40
N GLU A 44 -19.30 -27.70 2.03
CA GLU A 44 -19.56 -29.08 1.60
C GLU A 44 -19.87 -30.03 2.76
N GLN A 45 -19.25 -29.83 3.95
CA GLN A 45 -19.33 -30.75 5.09
C GLN A 45 -20.43 -30.39 6.08
N ILE A 46 -20.68 -29.10 6.29
CA ILE A 46 -21.59 -28.61 7.34
C ILE A 46 -22.51 -27.48 6.85
N PRO A 47 -23.17 -27.62 5.68
CA PRO A 47 -23.93 -26.55 5.02
C PRO A 47 -24.99 -25.88 5.91
N GLU A 48 -25.61 -26.61 6.84
CA GLU A 48 -26.62 -26.06 7.73
C GLU A 48 -26.04 -25.13 8.80
N ILE A 49 -24.76 -25.33 9.17
CA ILE A 49 -24.06 -24.45 10.12
C ILE A 49 -23.64 -23.20 9.39
N GLU A 50 -23.05 -23.34 8.22
CA GLU A 50 -22.62 -22.23 7.36
C GLU A 50 -23.78 -21.29 7.00
N LEU A 51 -24.95 -21.84 6.63
CA LEU A 51 -26.15 -21.03 6.42
C LEU A 51 -26.53 -20.18 7.64
N LYS A 52 -26.38 -20.73 8.84
CA LYS A 52 -26.68 -20.01 10.09
C LYS A 52 -25.60 -18.95 10.39
N GLU A 53 -24.35 -19.22 10.02
CA GLU A 53 -23.27 -18.24 10.17
C GLU A 53 -23.47 -17.04 9.27
N LEU A 54 -23.80 -17.27 8.00
CA LEU A 54 -24.15 -16.21 7.07
C LEU A 54 -25.37 -15.41 7.56
N ALA A 55 -26.44 -16.07 8.02
CA ALA A 55 -27.59 -15.40 8.59
C ALA A 55 -27.22 -14.52 9.81
N LYS A 56 -26.33 -15.02 10.66
CA LYS A 56 -25.85 -14.28 11.84
C LYS A 56 -25.08 -13.00 11.50
N ILE A 57 -24.38 -12.97 10.37
CA ILE A 57 -23.72 -11.75 9.89
C ILE A 57 -24.73 -10.65 9.64
N TYR A 58 -25.85 -10.96 8.99
CA TYR A 58 -26.94 -10.03 8.72
C TYR A 58 -27.70 -9.62 9.99
N GLU A 59 -27.92 -10.55 10.94
CA GLU A 59 -28.48 -10.21 12.25
C GLU A 59 -27.62 -9.16 13.00
N ARG A 60 -26.30 -9.33 13.00
CA ARG A 60 -25.36 -8.36 13.62
C ARG A 60 -25.40 -6.99 12.94
N ARG A 61 -25.79 -6.93 11.67
CA ARG A 61 -25.98 -5.69 10.89
C ARG A 61 -27.35 -5.05 11.12
N GLY A 62 -28.20 -5.65 11.99
CA GLY A 62 -29.48 -5.08 12.40
C GLY A 62 -30.70 -5.62 11.61
N VAL A 63 -30.52 -6.67 10.83
CA VAL A 63 -31.64 -7.33 10.13
C VAL A 63 -32.38 -8.26 11.11
N SER A 64 -33.70 -8.39 10.99
CA SER A 64 -34.46 -9.34 11.81
C SER A 64 -34.04 -10.77 11.53
N LYS A 65 -34.17 -11.67 12.50
CA LYS A 65 -33.72 -13.06 12.38
C LYS A 65 -34.40 -13.80 11.21
N GLU A 66 -35.69 -13.57 10.99
CA GLU A 66 -36.42 -14.16 9.89
C GLU A 66 -35.89 -13.66 8.53
N THR A 67 -35.72 -12.36 8.40
CA THR A 67 -35.22 -11.75 7.15
C THR A 67 -33.75 -12.13 6.91
N ALA A 68 -32.92 -12.17 7.95
CA ALA A 68 -31.52 -12.57 7.85
C ALA A 68 -31.38 -14.01 7.35
N LEU A 69 -32.20 -14.92 7.85
CA LEU A 69 -32.21 -16.32 7.38
C LEU A 69 -32.70 -16.41 5.92
N GLN A 70 -33.71 -15.65 5.56
CA GLN A 70 -34.18 -15.62 4.17
C GLN A 70 -33.11 -15.13 3.22
N VAL A 71 -32.44 -14.02 3.53
CA VAL A 71 -31.35 -13.47 2.73
C VAL A 71 -30.20 -14.48 2.61
N ALA A 72 -29.78 -15.09 3.72
CA ALA A 72 -28.73 -16.09 3.72
C ALA A 72 -29.11 -17.29 2.83
N THR A 73 -30.35 -17.75 2.87
CA THR A 73 -30.83 -18.86 2.04
C THR A 73 -30.76 -18.51 0.55
N GLU A 74 -31.30 -17.34 0.17
CA GLU A 74 -31.29 -16.90 -1.23
C GLU A 74 -29.85 -16.70 -1.79
N LEU A 75 -28.95 -16.15 -0.97
CA LEU A 75 -27.54 -16.00 -1.34
C LEU A 75 -26.81 -17.35 -1.47
N THR A 76 -27.08 -18.28 -0.55
CA THR A 76 -26.52 -19.65 -0.59
C THR A 76 -26.98 -20.42 -1.80
N GLU A 77 -28.27 -20.28 -2.19
CA GLU A 77 -28.81 -20.90 -3.40
C GLU A 77 -28.22 -20.32 -4.69
N HIS A 78 -27.83 -19.04 -4.66
CA HIS A 78 -27.23 -18.37 -5.82
C HIS A 78 -25.76 -18.73 -5.98
N ASP A 79 -24.93 -18.45 -4.98
CA ASP A 79 -23.51 -18.83 -4.92
C ASP A 79 -23.04 -18.74 -3.44
N ALA A 80 -23.07 -19.88 -2.76
CA ALA A 80 -22.71 -19.96 -1.37
C ALA A 80 -21.29 -19.49 -1.09
N LEU A 81 -20.31 -19.93 -1.92
CA LEU A 81 -18.91 -19.57 -1.72
C LEU A 81 -18.65 -18.07 -1.94
N ALA A 82 -19.27 -17.47 -2.96
CA ALA A 82 -19.15 -16.04 -3.20
C ALA A 82 -19.79 -15.22 -2.07
N ALA A 83 -20.93 -15.66 -1.51
CA ALA A 83 -21.60 -15.00 -0.40
C ALA A 83 -20.71 -14.99 0.86
N HIS A 84 -20.15 -16.14 1.25
CA HIS A 84 -19.25 -16.26 2.38
C HIS A 84 -17.92 -15.51 2.16
N ALA A 85 -17.32 -15.64 0.96
CA ALA A 85 -16.12 -14.90 0.61
C ALA A 85 -16.31 -13.39 0.80
N HIS A 86 -17.45 -12.86 0.37
CA HIS A 86 -17.75 -11.43 0.47
C HIS A 86 -18.09 -10.99 1.90
N ASP A 87 -19.03 -11.68 2.56
CA ASP A 87 -19.64 -11.19 3.81
C ASP A 87 -18.89 -11.66 5.07
N GLU A 88 -18.20 -12.78 5.02
CA GLU A 88 -17.43 -13.35 6.13
C GLU A 88 -15.94 -13.05 6.00
N LEU A 89 -15.33 -13.37 4.85
CA LEU A 89 -13.89 -13.20 4.64
C LEU A 89 -13.52 -11.81 4.14
N GLY A 90 -14.48 -11.02 3.67
CA GLY A 90 -14.23 -9.68 3.10
C GLY A 90 -13.50 -9.69 1.77
N ILE A 91 -13.47 -10.84 1.09
CA ILE A 91 -12.81 -11.03 -0.20
C ILE A 91 -13.80 -10.71 -1.32
N ASN A 92 -13.47 -9.71 -2.13
CA ASN A 92 -14.23 -9.32 -3.32
C ASN A 92 -13.29 -8.85 -4.42
N GLU A 93 -13.82 -8.55 -5.61
CA GLU A 93 -12.99 -8.12 -6.77
C GLU A 93 -12.11 -6.89 -6.50
N ILE A 94 -12.52 -6.02 -5.56
CA ILE A 94 -11.80 -4.79 -5.21
C ILE A 94 -10.72 -5.08 -4.18
N THR A 95 -11.01 -5.93 -3.18
CA THR A 95 -10.11 -6.22 -2.05
C THR A 95 -9.13 -7.36 -2.33
N GLN A 96 -9.40 -8.19 -3.35
CA GLN A 96 -8.54 -9.32 -3.73
C GLN A 96 -7.09 -8.89 -3.95
N ALA A 97 -6.16 -9.63 -3.36
CA ALA A 97 -4.73 -9.38 -3.48
C ALA A 97 -4.24 -9.52 -4.92
N LYS A 98 -3.47 -8.51 -5.40
CA LYS A 98 -2.92 -8.47 -6.78
C LYS A 98 -1.41 -8.19 -6.72
N PRO A 99 -0.56 -9.19 -6.44
CA PRO A 99 0.86 -9.00 -6.15
C PRO A 99 1.65 -8.29 -7.23
N LEU A 100 1.47 -8.68 -8.49
CA LEU A 100 2.19 -8.07 -9.60
C LEU A 100 1.81 -6.61 -9.82
N GLN A 101 0.52 -6.28 -9.68
CA GLN A 101 0.03 -4.91 -9.80
C GLN A 101 0.59 -4.03 -8.68
N ALA A 102 0.59 -4.54 -7.45
CA ALA A 102 1.16 -3.85 -6.29
C ALA A 102 2.66 -3.59 -6.47
N ALA A 103 3.41 -4.59 -6.91
CA ALA A 103 4.84 -4.47 -7.17
C ALA A 103 5.17 -3.43 -8.25
N ILE A 104 4.45 -3.42 -9.37
CA ILE A 104 4.64 -2.46 -10.46
C ILE A 104 4.30 -1.03 -9.98
N ALA A 105 3.20 -0.87 -9.24
CA ALA A 105 2.82 0.41 -8.68
C ALA A 105 3.87 0.94 -7.68
N SER A 106 4.40 0.06 -6.84
CA SER A 106 5.46 0.38 -5.86
C SER A 106 6.76 0.78 -6.55
N PHE A 107 7.20 0.01 -7.54
CA PHE A 107 8.36 0.35 -8.39
C PHE A 107 8.22 1.74 -9.02
N GLY A 108 7.10 1.97 -9.70
CA GLY A 108 6.83 3.24 -10.39
C GLY A 108 6.79 4.42 -9.43
N SER A 109 6.14 4.27 -8.29
CA SER A 109 6.04 5.31 -7.25
C SER A 109 7.41 5.69 -6.71
N PHE A 110 8.26 4.70 -6.39
CA PHE A 110 9.62 4.96 -5.93
C PHE A 110 10.48 5.61 -7.03
N ALA A 111 10.44 5.08 -8.24
CA ALA A 111 11.22 5.59 -9.36
C ALA A 111 10.86 7.08 -9.64
N LEU A 112 9.57 7.40 -9.68
CA LEU A 112 9.10 8.78 -9.85
C LEU A 112 9.56 9.70 -8.71
N GLY A 113 9.47 9.23 -7.46
CA GLY A 113 9.96 9.99 -6.29
C GLY A 113 11.47 10.22 -6.32
N ALA A 114 12.25 9.25 -6.82
CA ALA A 114 13.69 9.31 -6.90
C ALA A 114 14.21 10.13 -8.11
N LEU A 115 13.37 10.44 -9.10
CA LEU A 115 13.78 11.27 -10.25
C LEU A 115 14.27 12.66 -9.83
N LEU A 116 13.62 13.26 -8.83
CA LEU A 116 14.01 14.60 -8.38
C LEU A 116 15.41 14.62 -7.74
N PRO A 117 15.73 13.80 -6.72
CA PRO A 117 17.07 13.74 -6.19
C PRO A 117 18.12 13.33 -7.24
N PHE A 118 17.77 12.47 -8.18
CA PHE A 118 18.65 12.11 -9.29
C PHE A 118 18.91 13.30 -10.20
N ALA A 119 17.89 14.07 -10.60
CA ALA A 119 18.04 15.27 -11.43
C ALA A 119 18.91 16.34 -10.74
N VAL A 120 18.74 16.54 -9.43
CA VAL A 120 19.57 17.45 -8.65
C VAL A 120 21.03 16.99 -8.63
N SER A 121 21.29 15.68 -8.53
CA SER A 121 22.66 15.13 -8.53
C SER A 121 23.41 15.36 -9.85
N ILE A 122 22.68 15.54 -10.95
CA ILE A 122 23.26 15.84 -12.28
C ILE A 122 23.47 17.34 -12.46
N SER A 123 22.55 18.17 -11.96
CA SER A 123 22.44 19.58 -12.34
C SER A 123 23.05 20.55 -11.33
N ALA A 124 23.08 20.17 -10.03
CA ALA A 124 23.52 21.08 -8.98
C ALA A 124 25.05 21.06 -8.78
N PRO A 125 25.66 22.21 -8.48
CA PRO A 125 27.06 22.26 -8.04
C PRO A 125 27.25 21.44 -6.76
N ILE A 126 28.35 20.68 -6.68
CA ILE A 126 28.61 19.77 -5.55
C ILE A 126 28.54 20.48 -4.20
N LYS A 127 29.13 21.68 -4.09
CA LYS A 127 29.17 22.46 -2.84
C LYS A 127 27.79 22.91 -2.34
N GLU A 128 26.84 23.10 -3.25
CA GLU A 128 25.50 23.60 -2.96
C GLU A 128 24.42 22.51 -3.09
N MET A 129 24.80 21.31 -3.50
CA MET A 129 23.89 20.21 -3.82
C MET A 129 22.93 19.90 -2.67
N VAL A 130 23.39 19.93 -1.41
CA VAL A 130 22.57 19.67 -0.22
C VAL A 130 21.42 20.68 -0.09
N TYR A 131 21.71 21.96 -0.34
CA TYR A 131 20.70 23.02 -0.26
C TYR A 131 19.66 22.90 -1.38
N PHE A 132 20.12 22.64 -2.61
CA PHE A 132 19.21 22.38 -3.73
C PHE A 132 18.36 21.13 -3.49
N GLN A 133 18.98 20.04 -3.01
CA GLN A 133 18.27 18.81 -2.71
C GLN A 133 17.17 19.04 -1.69
N TYR A 134 17.48 19.72 -0.57
CA TYR A 134 16.50 20.01 0.47
C TYR A 134 15.38 20.92 -0.04
N GLY A 135 15.74 22.03 -0.70
CA GLY A 135 14.77 23.01 -1.22
C GLY A 135 13.78 22.40 -2.21
N PHE A 136 14.28 21.67 -3.22
CA PHE A 136 13.43 20.99 -4.19
C PHE A 136 12.59 19.86 -3.58
N SER A 137 13.15 19.12 -2.60
CA SER A 137 12.40 18.07 -1.90
C SER A 137 11.21 18.65 -1.14
N ILE A 138 11.35 19.78 -0.45
CA ILE A 138 10.22 20.42 0.24
C ILE A 138 9.12 20.84 -0.73
N VAL A 139 9.48 21.45 -1.86
CA VAL A 139 8.50 21.80 -2.90
C VAL A 139 7.78 20.55 -3.41
N PHE A 140 8.53 19.48 -3.65
CA PHE A 140 7.97 18.21 -4.13
C PHE A 140 7.04 17.57 -3.09
N PHE A 141 7.40 17.60 -1.80
CA PHE A 141 6.54 17.11 -0.72
C PHE A 141 5.22 17.88 -0.61
N ILE A 142 5.26 19.21 -0.82
CA ILE A 142 4.04 20.04 -0.85
C ILE A 142 3.14 19.60 -2.01
N VAL A 143 3.70 19.44 -3.20
CA VAL A 143 2.95 19.00 -4.39
C VAL A 143 2.38 17.61 -4.19
N LEU A 144 3.19 16.65 -3.73
CA LEU A 144 2.74 15.29 -3.44
C LEU A 144 1.65 15.26 -2.37
N GLY A 145 1.81 16.04 -1.31
CA GLY A 145 0.82 16.15 -0.25
C GLY A 145 -0.51 16.72 -0.74
N ALA A 146 -0.46 17.71 -1.61
CA ALA A 146 -1.65 18.30 -2.22
C ALA A 146 -2.37 17.32 -3.17
N ILE A 147 -1.61 16.60 -4.02
CA ILE A 147 -2.16 15.58 -4.93
C ILE A 147 -2.78 14.44 -4.12
N SER A 148 -2.05 13.88 -3.15
CA SER A 148 -2.51 12.81 -2.29
C SER A 148 -3.79 13.16 -1.54
N ALA A 149 -3.87 14.39 -1.01
CA ALA A 149 -5.06 14.87 -0.34
C ALA A 149 -6.26 15.01 -1.27
N LYS A 150 -6.02 15.51 -2.48
CA LYS A 150 -7.08 15.70 -3.48
C LYS A 150 -7.64 14.37 -3.97
N THR A 151 -6.78 13.38 -4.22
CA THR A 151 -7.20 12.03 -4.64
C THR A 151 -7.88 11.24 -3.50
N GLY A 152 -7.39 11.38 -2.28
CA GLY A 152 -7.95 10.71 -1.10
C GLY A 152 -9.09 11.44 -0.38
N GLY A 153 -9.53 12.61 -0.89
CA GLY A 153 -10.62 13.39 -0.28
C GLY A 153 -10.28 13.98 1.10
N SER A 154 -9.00 14.10 1.45
CA SER A 154 -8.55 14.57 2.76
C SER A 154 -8.19 16.06 2.79
N LYS A 155 -7.97 16.64 3.99
CA LYS A 155 -7.58 18.04 4.14
C LYS A 155 -6.13 18.26 3.65
N ILE A 156 -5.96 19.07 2.60
CA ILE A 156 -4.67 19.33 1.95
C ILE A 156 -3.60 19.79 2.97
N GLY A 157 -3.92 20.74 3.86
CA GLY A 157 -2.95 21.26 4.83
C GLY A 157 -2.39 20.18 5.76
N ILE A 158 -3.23 19.25 6.23
CA ILE A 158 -2.81 18.16 7.12
C ILE A 158 -1.94 17.15 6.36
N ALA A 159 -2.33 16.78 5.13
CA ALA A 159 -1.56 15.86 4.31
C ALA A 159 -0.18 16.44 3.96
N VAL A 160 -0.12 17.70 3.51
CA VAL A 160 1.12 18.40 3.22
C VAL A 160 2.02 18.48 4.45
N LEU A 161 1.49 18.91 5.61
CA LEU A 161 2.28 19.01 6.84
C LEU A 161 2.88 17.67 7.23
N ARG A 162 2.09 16.59 7.16
CA ARG A 162 2.54 15.23 7.49
C ARG A 162 3.66 14.76 6.57
N ILE A 163 3.53 14.95 5.26
CA ILE A 163 4.55 14.54 4.29
C ILE A 163 5.81 15.37 4.42
N CYS A 164 5.70 16.69 4.58
CA CYS A 164 6.85 17.57 4.79
C CYS A 164 7.58 17.24 6.10
N PHE A 165 6.86 16.98 7.18
CA PHE A 165 7.45 16.64 8.47
C PHE A 165 8.26 15.33 8.38
N TRP A 166 7.63 14.24 7.96
CA TRP A 166 8.31 12.94 7.88
C TRP A 166 9.40 12.91 6.81
N GLY A 167 9.21 13.59 5.68
CA GLY A 167 10.24 13.73 4.66
C GLY A 167 11.47 14.49 5.17
N THR A 168 11.26 15.59 5.92
CA THR A 168 12.36 16.34 6.56
C THR A 168 13.07 15.50 7.60
N VAL A 169 12.35 14.74 8.44
CA VAL A 169 12.95 13.83 9.41
C VAL A 169 13.82 12.77 8.71
N ALA A 170 13.30 12.14 7.66
CA ALA A 170 14.05 11.14 6.90
C ALA A 170 15.34 11.71 6.29
N MET A 171 15.28 12.90 5.68
CA MET A 171 16.45 13.59 5.14
C MET A 171 17.45 13.94 6.24
N GLY A 172 16.96 14.42 7.41
CA GLY A 172 17.81 14.76 8.54
C GLY A 172 18.57 13.54 9.11
N VAL A 173 17.87 12.40 9.26
CA VAL A 173 18.49 11.14 9.69
C VAL A 173 19.55 10.67 8.69
N THR A 174 19.24 10.72 7.39
CA THR A 174 20.18 10.34 6.33
C THR A 174 21.42 11.23 6.34
N ALA A 175 21.23 12.55 6.48
CA ALA A 175 22.33 13.52 6.55
C ALA A 175 23.20 13.28 7.79
N LEU A 176 22.61 12.98 8.95
CA LEU A 176 23.32 12.68 10.18
C LEU A 176 24.18 11.41 10.05
N ILE A 177 23.64 10.36 9.45
CA ILE A 177 24.37 9.12 9.18
C ILE A 177 25.53 9.40 8.20
N GLY A 178 25.28 10.12 7.11
CA GLY A 178 26.31 10.51 6.14
C GLY A 178 27.46 11.30 6.80
N HIS A 179 27.13 12.25 7.67
CA HIS A 179 28.14 13.03 8.40
C HIS A 179 28.95 12.16 9.39
N ARG A 180 28.30 11.24 10.09
CA ARG A 180 28.97 10.36 11.07
C ARG A 180 29.90 9.34 10.44
N PHE A 181 29.57 8.82 9.28
CA PHE A 181 30.36 7.81 8.58
C PHE A 181 31.36 8.38 7.54
N GLY A 182 31.63 9.66 7.60
CA GLY A 182 32.79 10.25 6.96
C GLY A 182 32.66 10.50 5.46
N VAL A 183 31.47 10.70 4.95
CA VAL A 183 31.33 11.33 3.64
C VAL A 183 31.54 12.84 3.80
N ASN A 184 32.78 13.24 4.11
CA ASN A 184 33.20 14.61 3.94
C ASN A 184 33.26 14.89 2.43
N VAL A 185 32.23 15.49 1.90
CA VAL A 185 32.22 16.10 0.58
C VAL A 185 32.94 17.45 0.73
N SER A 186 34.24 17.36 0.83
CA SER A 186 35.13 18.53 0.76
C SER A 186 35.53 18.79 -0.70
#